data_f00a483b91cbb51263f63c93db44dc47
#
_entry.id   f00a483b91cbb51263f63c93db44dc47
#
_cell.length_a   1.000
_cell.length_b   1.000
_cell.length_c   1.000
_cell.angle_alpha   90.00
_cell.angle_beta   90.00
_cell.angle_gamma   90.00
#
_symmetry.space_group_name_H-M   'P 1'
#
loop_
_entity.id
_entity.type
_entity.pdbx_description
1 polymer ?
#
loop_
_entity_poly.entity_id
_entity_poly.type
_entity_poly.pdbx_seq_one_letter_code
_entity_poly.pdbx_strand_id
1 'polypeptide(L)'
;MANFKEFRALIQKHFNEMVKDDAPLFITNADEDKLYDLYLDSFPAGTNSIFRKRREYDCSCCRRFVKNIGKLVSFMDGQMVTVWDFDTKSDVYQPVVDALAAYVKTCAVVNPYYVSRNMISDGKFGTEMNYEYDADHKAVRTWDHFAVEIPQRFIVRPDDVPTKMAQWRDSANVFKRSLEELTMDAVDTVLELIAQNSLYRGKEFESLVRGFKIDKRVYDRLPDEKKSAYVWMAPGGASMNRLRIRNTAIGTLLVNLSEGMDVDAAVSAFEAIVAPANYKRPKAIFTKKMLEDAQKTVAELGYMNSLGRRFATLDDITANNILFCNRDAAPRVMGAVNPFEAMVKSLGADPKKFSRAEEIGIEKFVKEVLPTAAGLELFMENRFSKNMVSLVAPQDKSAPSMFKWSNGFSWAYTGNMADSDIRENVKAAGGKVDGVLRFSIQWNDVPGEWDENDEDAHCIEPDKNHIYFGNKWHPRTDGCLDVDITHPSRDKAAVENITWPDIKKMKEGEYSFYVNCFASRGGKTGFRAEIEFDGNIYSFNYD
;
A
#
# COMPACT_ATOMS: atom_id res chain seq x y z
N MET A 1 47.12 36.95 18.45
CA MET A 1 46.98 35.61 19.05
C MET A 1 45.56 35.15 18.79
N ALA A 2 45.38 33.93 18.34
CA ALA A 2 44.03 33.37 18.16
C ALA A 2 43.34 33.28 19.53
N ASN A 3 42.12 33.81 19.63
CA ASN A 3 41.38 33.89 20.89
C ASN A 3 40.49 32.63 21.02
N PHE A 4 40.87 31.71 21.91
CA PHE A 4 40.12 30.47 22.14
C PHE A 4 38.70 30.74 22.62
N LYS A 5 38.46 31.80 23.38
CA LYS A 5 37.13 32.19 23.83
C LYS A 5 36.21 32.54 22.65
N GLU A 6 36.73 33.21 21.63
CA GLU A 6 35.97 33.49 20.39
C GLU A 6 35.70 32.22 19.62
N PHE A 7 36.68 31.32 19.51
CA PHE A 7 36.52 30.01 18.88
C PHE A 7 35.42 29.19 19.55
N ARG A 8 35.39 29.10 20.87
CA ARG A 8 34.33 28.46 21.64
C ARG A 8 32.96 29.10 21.37
N ALA A 9 32.87 30.43 21.32
CA ALA A 9 31.64 31.15 21.05
C ALA A 9 31.07 30.82 19.65
N LEU A 10 31.95 30.65 18.66
CA LEU A 10 31.54 30.23 17.32
C LEU A 10 30.99 28.78 17.30
N ILE A 11 31.64 27.89 18.04
CA ILE A 11 31.11 26.50 18.20
C ILE A 11 29.71 26.52 18.82
N GLN A 12 29.52 27.30 19.91
CA GLN A 12 28.19 27.42 20.53
C GLN A 12 27.16 27.99 19.57
N LYS A 13 27.50 29.02 18.82
CA LYS A 13 26.61 29.63 17.84
C LYS A 13 26.21 28.61 16.77
N HIS A 14 27.16 27.90 16.20
CA HIS A 14 26.93 26.89 15.19
C HIS A 14 26.12 25.70 15.73
N PHE A 15 26.45 25.26 16.95
CA PHE A 15 25.67 24.20 17.62
C PHE A 15 24.20 24.60 17.81
N ASN A 16 23.93 25.87 18.18
CA ASN A 16 22.58 26.37 18.29
C ASN A 16 21.84 26.37 16.94
N GLU A 17 22.51 26.64 15.83
CA GLU A 17 21.95 26.53 14.48
C GLU A 17 21.63 25.09 14.13
N MET A 18 22.49 24.12 14.47
CA MET A 18 22.28 22.69 14.25
C MET A 18 21.04 22.14 14.98
N VAL A 19 20.67 22.71 16.12
CA VAL A 19 19.56 22.25 16.96
C VAL A 19 18.31 23.12 16.86
N LYS A 20 18.31 24.07 15.93
CA LYS A 20 17.18 24.97 15.67
C LYS A 20 15.96 24.17 15.19
N ASP A 21 14.77 24.72 15.42
CA ASP A 21 13.49 24.16 14.98
C ASP A 21 13.30 22.68 15.40
N ASP A 22 13.77 22.36 16.61
CA ASP A 22 13.75 21.02 17.21
C ASP A 22 14.51 19.94 16.42
N ALA A 23 15.44 20.35 15.56
CA ALA A 23 16.25 19.42 14.80
C ALA A 23 16.96 18.38 15.69
N PRO A 24 16.91 17.10 15.36
CA PRO A 24 17.60 16.06 16.10
C PRO A 24 19.10 16.10 15.83
N LEU A 25 19.87 15.63 16.82
CA LEU A 25 21.29 15.37 16.69
C LEU A 25 21.56 13.86 16.61
N PHE A 26 22.59 13.51 15.90
CA PHE A 26 23.03 12.13 15.71
C PHE A 26 24.50 11.95 16.04
N ILE A 27 24.83 10.74 16.49
CA ILE A 27 26.20 10.30 16.78
C ILE A 27 26.70 9.54 15.56
N THR A 28 27.90 9.88 15.09
CA THR A 28 28.59 9.10 14.06
C THR A 28 29.50 8.04 14.68
N ASN A 29 29.94 7.07 13.85
CA ASN A 29 30.94 6.07 14.24
C ASN A 29 32.38 6.59 14.13
N ALA A 30 32.60 7.91 14.19
CA ALA A 30 33.93 8.47 14.22
C ALA A 30 34.73 7.91 15.39
N ASP A 31 35.93 7.42 15.11
CA ASP A 31 36.88 6.95 16.12
C ASP A 31 37.29 8.11 17.02
N GLU A 32 37.08 7.96 18.32
CA GLU A 32 37.25 9.04 19.30
C GLU A 32 38.72 9.44 19.49
N ASP A 33 39.65 8.48 19.42
CA ASP A 33 41.07 8.73 19.56
C ASP A 33 41.61 9.40 18.31
N LYS A 34 41.25 8.88 17.14
CA LYS A 34 41.60 9.49 15.86
C LYS A 34 41.05 10.91 15.72
N LEU A 35 39.81 11.14 16.17
CA LEU A 35 39.20 12.47 16.13
C LEU A 35 39.98 13.46 17.01
N TYR A 36 40.39 13.02 18.19
CA TYR A 36 41.17 13.88 19.10
C TYR A 36 42.60 14.09 18.62
N ASP A 37 43.24 13.08 18.07
CA ASP A 37 44.57 13.22 17.46
C ASP A 37 44.53 14.18 16.28
N LEU A 38 43.51 14.05 15.42
CA LEU A 38 43.29 14.95 14.29
C LEU A 38 43.07 16.41 14.76
N TYR A 39 42.31 16.60 15.86
CA TYR A 39 42.16 17.92 16.49
C TYR A 39 43.53 18.53 16.86
N LEU A 40 44.40 17.75 17.49
CA LEU A 40 45.71 18.24 17.91
C LEU A 40 46.70 18.47 16.74
N ASP A 41 46.65 17.59 15.74
CA ASP A 41 47.60 17.61 14.61
C ASP A 41 47.24 18.65 13.55
N SER A 42 46.00 19.12 13.51
CA SER A 42 45.55 20.09 12.51
C SER A 42 45.87 21.53 12.84
N PHE A 43 46.43 21.83 14.03
CA PHE A 43 46.95 23.15 14.31
C PHE A 43 48.17 23.45 13.45
N PRO A 44 48.25 24.64 12.83
CA PRO A 44 49.41 25.02 12.00
C PRO A 44 50.74 24.91 12.74
N ALA A 45 51.75 24.49 12.02
CA ALA A 45 53.10 24.39 12.56
C ALA A 45 53.59 25.76 13.08
N GLY A 46 54.15 25.77 14.28
CA GLY A 46 54.69 27.00 14.90
C GLY A 46 53.67 27.85 15.66
N THR A 47 52.40 27.38 15.76
CA THR A 47 51.38 28.06 16.59
C THR A 47 51.82 28.21 18.03
N ASN A 48 52.62 27.25 18.54
CA ASN A 48 53.35 27.39 19.78
C ASN A 48 54.76 26.79 19.65
N SER A 49 55.77 27.61 19.62
CA SER A 49 57.19 27.22 19.45
C SER A 49 57.82 26.57 20.70
N ILE A 50 57.23 26.75 21.89
CA ILE A 50 57.75 26.27 23.17
C ILE A 50 57.39 24.80 23.43
N PHE A 51 56.27 24.30 22.89
CA PHE A 51 55.73 22.97 23.20
C PHE A 51 55.77 22.00 22.02
N ARG A 52 56.83 21.95 21.23
CA ARG A 52 56.98 21.01 20.09
C ARG A 52 56.73 19.55 20.43
N LYS A 53 56.88 19.13 21.69
CA LYS A 53 56.64 17.77 22.17
C LYS A 53 55.37 17.64 23.01
N ARG A 54 54.85 18.76 23.53
CA ARG A 54 53.60 18.81 24.30
C ARG A 54 52.69 19.80 23.61
N ARG A 55 51.61 19.30 23.10
CA ARG A 55 50.66 20.10 22.33
C ARG A 55 49.95 21.07 23.29
N GLU A 56 50.01 22.35 23.01
CA GLU A 56 49.47 23.43 23.85
C GLU A 56 47.96 23.26 24.11
N TYR A 57 47.26 22.71 23.14
CA TYR A 57 45.80 22.53 23.19
C TYR A 57 45.39 21.19 23.80
N ASP A 58 46.32 20.33 24.21
CA ASP A 58 46.03 19.04 24.83
C ASP A 58 45.61 19.22 26.29
N CYS A 59 44.32 19.03 26.55
CA CYS A 59 43.76 18.99 27.88
C CYS A 59 42.64 17.99 28.02
N SER A 60 42.40 17.48 29.23
CA SER A 60 41.38 16.47 29.53
C SER A 60 39.97 16.98 29.25
N CYS A 61 39.67 18.25 29.51
CA CYS A 61 38.37 18.87 29.26
C CYS A 61 38.08 18.95 27.76
N CYS A 62 39.04 19.45 26.97
CA CYS A 62 38.94 19.53 25.51
C CYS A 62 38.87 18.13 24.89
N ARG A 63 39.64 17.17 25.40
CA ARG A 63 39.59 15.77 24.96
C ARG A 63 38.20 15.18 25.16
N ARG A 64 37.62 15.35 26.34
CA ARG A 64 36.25 14.88 26.62
C ARG A 64 35.22 15.51 25.69
N PHE A 65 35.34 16.81 25.42
CA PHE A 65 34.43 17.51 24.50
C PHE A 65 34.54 16.98 23.06
N VAL A 66 35.77 16.97 22.51
CA VAL A 66 36.01 16.52 21.13
C VAL A 66 35.53 15.10 20.91
N LYS A 67 35.79 14.17 21.83
CA LYS A 67 35.39 12.78 21.75
C LYS A 67 33.85 12.56 21.84
N ASN A 68 33.14 13.40 22.57
CA ASN A 68 31.70 13.23 22.77
C ASN A 68 30.85 14.13 21.85
N ILE A 69 31.17 15.43 21.82
CA ILE A 69 30.40 16.41 21.05
C ILE A 69 30.97 16.55 19.63
N GLY A 70 32.26 16.43 19.47
CA GLY A 70 32.91 16.61 18.17
C GLY A 70 32.53 15.62 17.08
N LYS A 71 31.94 14.48 17.43
CA LYS A 71 31.42 13.48 16.50
C LYS A 71 29.94 13.62 16.19
N LEU A 72 29.29 14.67 16.70
CA LEU A 72 27.85 14.89 16.47
C LEU A 72 27.62 15.56 15.13
N VAL A 73 26.49 15.17 14.55
CA VAL A 73 25.96 15.71 13.29
C VAL A 73 24.49 16.02 13.40
N SER A 74 24.02 16.93 12.55
CA SER A 74 22.62 17.17 12.24
C SER A 74 22.42 17.06 10.72
N PHE A 75 21.19 17.15 10.26
CA PHE A 75 20.87 17.22 8.84
C PHE A 75 20.14 18.52 8.56
N MET A 76 20.73 19.36 7.72
CA MET A 76 20.15 20.61 7.23
C MET A 76 19.98 20.51 5.71
N ASP A 77 18.78 20.74 5.21
CA ASP A 77 18.43 20.58 3.79
C ASP A 77 18.83 19.22 3.17
N GLY A 78 18.79 18.18 4.01
CA GLY A 78 19.17 16.81 3.64
C GLY A 78 20.67 16.56 3.54
N GLN A 79 21.51 17.53 3.92
CA GLN A 79 22.96 17.39 4.00
C GLN A 79 23.43 17.22 5.43
N MET A 80 24.46 16.41 5.63
CA MET A 80 25.09 16.22 6.93
C MET A 80 25.89 17.46 7.30
N VAL A 81 25.59 18.02 8.46
CA VAL A 81 26.28 19.15 9.07
C VAL A 81 26.92 18.70 10.38
N THR A 82 28.19 18.91 10.54
CA THR A 82 28.97 18.55 11.73
C THR A 82 29.08 19.72 12.70
N VAL A 83 29.46 19.49 13.94
CA VAL A 83 29.75 20.55 14.94
C VAL A 83 30.87 21.50 14.46
N TRP A 84 31.64 21.10 13.46
CA TRP A 84 32.80 21.79 12.95
C TRP A 84 32.59 22.56 11.64
N ASP A 85 31.39 22.54 11.07
CA ASP A 85 31.08 23.19 9.78
C ASP A 85 30.77 24.68 9.90
N PHE A 86 31.77 25.47 10.26
CA PHE A 86 31.65 26.92 10.34
C PHE A 86 32.97 27.63 10.02
N ASP A 87 32.89 28.90 9.62
CA ASP A 87 34.04 29.76 9.33
C ASP A 87 34.51 30.43 10.63
N THR A 88 35.78 30.18 11.00
CA THR A 88 36.44 30.75 12.19
C THR A 88 37.07 32.10 11.90
N LYS A 89 37.30 32.45 10.63
CA LYS A 89 38.13 33.62 10.20
C LYS A 89 39.50 33.66 10.87
N SER A 90 40.02 32.53 11.25
CA SER A 90 41.27 32.38 11.97
C SER A 90 42.19 31.39 11.29
N ASP A 91 43.37 31.80 10.88
CA ASP A 91 44.39 30.94 10.26
C ASP A 91 44.85 29.81 11.20
N VAL A 92 44.59 29.93 12.51
CA VAL A 92 44.96 28.91 13.50
C VAL A 92 43.86 27.86 13.65
N TYR A 93 42.60 28.28 13.72
CA TYR A 93 41.49 27.36 14.02
C TYR A 93 40.79 26.84 12.77
N GLN A 94 40.86 27.54 11.62
CA GLN A 94 40.22 27.08 10.40
C GLN A 94 40.70 25.71 9.93
N PRO A 95 42.01 25.43 9.86
CA PRO A 95 42.50 24.11 9.50
C PRO A 95 42.00 22.99 10.42
N VAL A 96 41.79 23.32 11.71
CA VAL A 96 41.28 22.36 12.70
C VAL A 96 39.82 21.99 12.41
N VAL A 97 38.92 22.98 12.25
CA VAL A 97 37.52 22.71 11.98
C VAL A 97 37.32 22.03 10.63
N ASP A 98 38.08 22.43 9.60
CA ASP A 98 38.01 21.83 8.27
C ASP A 98 38.39 20.34 8.30
N ALA A 99 39.48 20.00 8.98
CA ALA A 99 39.95 18.62 9.11
C ALA A 99 38.98 17.76 9.89
N LEU A 100 38.45 18.27 11.00
CA LEU A 100 37.45 17.55 11.81
C LEU A 100 36.15 17.38 11.07
N ALA A 101 35.61 18.42 10.41
CA ALA A 101 34.42 18.35 9.60
C ALA A 101 34.58 17.32 8.46
N ALA A 102 35.67 17.39 7.72
CA ALA A 102 35.95 16.46 6.63
C ALA A 102 35.98 15.01 7.13
N TYR A 103 36.63 14.73 8.25
CA TYR A 103 36.68 13.39 8.83
C TYR A 103 35.30 12.90 9.28
N VAL A 104 34.57 13.69 10.06
CA VAL A 104 33.26 13.30 10.58
C VAL A 104 32.26 13.04 9.45
N LYS A 105 32.31 13.79 8.35
CA LYS A 105 31.48 13.59 7.17
C LYS A 105 31.71 12.25 6.45
N THR A 106 32.89 11.63 6.62
CA THR A 106 33.17 10.30 6.10
C THR A 106 32.57 9.18 6.96
N CYS A 107 32.09 9.51 8.15
CA CYS A 107 31.59 8.54 9.13
C CYS A 107 30.10 8.34 9.01
N ALA A 108 29.66 7.09 9.28
CA ALA A 108 28.25 6.76 9.26
C ALA A 108 27.54 7.17 10.57
N VAL A 109 26.30 7.62 10.46
CA VAL A 109 25.42 7.81 11.62
C VAL A 109 25.03 6.46 12.21
N VAL A 110 25.13 6.34 13.54
CA VAL A 110 24.85 5.09 14.24
C VAL A 110 23.78 5.19 15.31
N ASN A 111 23.56 6.37 15.90
CA ASN A 111 22.55 6.59 16.93
C ASN A 111 22.04 8.03 16.91
N PRO A 112 20.82 8.29 17.42
CA PRO A 112 20.44 9.65 17.82
C PRO A 112 21.24 10.05 19.06
N TYR A 113 21.43 11.34 19.25
CA TYR A 113 22.11 11.87 20.42
C TYR A 113 21.12 12.08 21.57
N TYR A 114 21.40 11.42 22.66
CA TYR A 114 20.83 11.69 23.98
C TYR A 114 21.95 11.63 25.00
N VAL A 115 21.89 12.48 26.00
CA VAL A 115 22.91 12.58 27.04
C VAL A 115 22.28 12.42 28.43
N SER A 116 22.99 11.70 29.28
CA SER A 116 22.60 11.55 30.67
C SER A 116 22.70 12.87 31.42
N ARG A 117 21.70 13.18 32.27
CA ARG A 117 21.70 14.34 33.14
C ARG A 117 22.98 14.43 33.99
N ASN A 118 23.58 13.31 34.37
CA ASN A 118 24.82 13.25 35.18
C ASN A 118 26.06 13.75 34.43
N MET A 119 26.01 13.85 33.11
CA MET A 119 27.10 14.34 32.27
C MET A 119 27.00 15.83 31.99
N ILE A 120 25.93 16.47 32.39
CA ILE A 120 25.60 17.88 32.14
C ILE A 120 25.71 18.66 33.47
N SER A 121 26.38 19.79 33.45
CA SER A 121 26.45 20.76 34.55
C SER A 121 25.84 22.08 34.08
N ASP A 122 24.89 22.62 34.82
CA ASP A 122 24.19 23.87 34.50
C ASP A 122 23.69 23.97 33.04
N GLY A 123 23.16 22.86 32.53
CA GLY A 123 22.67 22.78 31.14
C GLY A 123 23.78 22.66 30.09
N LYS A 124 25.04 22.59 30.47
CA LYS A 124 26.21 22.56 29.57
C LYS A 124 26.91 21.22 29.58
N PHE A 125 27.37 20.80 28.42
CA PHE A 125 28.37 19.74 28.28
C PHE A 125 29.76 20.37 28.14
N GLY A 126 30.70 19.99 29.01
CA GLY A 126 32.05 20.54 29.08
C GLY A 126 32.21 21.55 30.21
N THR A 127 33.38 22.12 30.33
CA THR A 127 33.75 23.09 31.33
C THR A 127 34.30 24.31 30.61
N GLU A 128 33.72 25.48 30.78
CA GLU A 128 34.11 26.67 30.04
C GLU A 128 35.50 27.16 30.42
N MET A 129 35.82 27.08 31.71
CA MET A 129 37.03 27.67 32.25
C MET A 129 37.50 26.95 33.51
N ASN A 130 38.79 26.69 33.61
CA ASN A 130 39.45 26.27 34.84
C ASN A 130 40.39 27.34 35.32
N TYR A 131 40.64 27.36 36.63
CA TYR A 131 41.54 28.30 37.30
C TYR A 131 42.67 27.53 37.94
N GLU A 132 43.87 28.08 37.81
CA GLU A 132 45.03 27.74 38.63
C GLU A 132 45.12 28.78 39.73
N TYR A 133 45.20 28.32 40.98
CA TYR A 133 45.23 29.18 42.15
C TYR A 133 46.64 29.16 42.79
N ASP A 134 47.09 30.30 43.31
CA ASP A 134 48.27 30.38 44.13
C ASP A 134 48.05 29.90 45.58
N ALA A 135 49.07 29.98 46.42
CA ALA A 135 48.97 29.59 47.82
C ALA A 135 47.97 30.42 48.65
N ASP A 136 47.60 31.59 48.15
CA ASP A 136 46.63 32.52 48.77
C ASP A 136 45.20 32.34 48.17
N HIS A 137 44.95 31.28 47.39
CA HIS A 137 43.72 31.04 46.68
C HIS A 137 43.30 32.14 45.69
N LYS A 138 44.25 32.90 45.13
CA LYS A 138 44.00 33.83 44.05
C LYS A 138 44.20 33.13 42.70
N ALA A 139 43.28 33.33 41.75
CA ALA A 139 43.41 32.80 40.42
C ALA A 139 44.59 33.45 39.70
N VAL A 140 45.66 32.68 39.45
CA VAL A 140 46.90 33.13 38.80
C VAL A 140 46.82 32.88 37.29
N ARG A 141 46.06 31.91 36.88
CA ARG A 141 45.93 31.53 35.49
C ARG A 141 44.52 31.00 35.19
N THR A 142 44.02 31.34 34.02
CA THR A 142 42.75 30.82 33.50
C THR A 142 43.02 30.01 32.25
N TRP A 143 42.32 28.89 32.15
CA TRP A 143 42.35 28.04 30.99
C TRP A 143 40.97 27.96 30.40
N ASP A 144 40.81 28.40 29.14
CA ASP A 144 39.56 28.27 28.38
C ASP A 144 39.42 26.86 27.77
N HIS A 145 38.25 26.30 27.85
CA HIS A 145 37.92 24.98 27.32
C HIS A 145 36.64 25.03 26.48
N PHE A 146 36.34 23.92 25.80
CA PHE A 146 35.11 23.76 25.06
C PHE A 146 33.94 23.46 25.99
N ALA A 147 32.84 24.18 25.77
CA ALA A 147 31.54 23.87 26.38
C ALA A 147 30.44 24.30 25.43
N VAL A 148 29.32 23.54 25.42
CA VAL A 148 28.10 23.88 24.68
C VAL A 148 26.86 23.67 25.57
N GLU A 149 25.87 24.55 25.41
CA GLU A 149 24.55 24.39 26.02
C GLU A 149 23.82 23.29 25.30
N ILE A 150 23.29 22.33 26.06
CA ILE A 150 22.51 21.21 25.51
C ILE A 150 21.02 21.47 25.73
N PRO A 151 20.21 21.56 24.68
CA PRO A 151 18.76 21.68 24.81
C PRO A 151 18.14 20.57 25.66
N GLN A 152 17.17 20.93 26.51
CA GLN A 152 16.58 20.03 27.50
C GLN A 152 16.02 18.72 26.88
N ARG A 153 15.57 18.75 25.63
CA ARG A 153 15.04 17.59 24.93
C ARG A 153 16.06 16.46 24.70
N PHE A 154 17.34 16.77 24.72
CA PHE A 154 18.42 15.77 24.62
C PHE A 154 18.87 15.23 25.97
N ILE A 155 18.50 15.90 27.09
CA ILE A 155 18.93 15.53 28.44
C ILE A 155 17.90 14.57 29.04
N VAL A 156 18.30 13.34 29.30
CA VAL A 156 17.43 12.29 29.83
C VAL A 156 18.03 11.63 31.07
N ARG A 157 17.26 10.78 31.74
CA ARG A 157 17.78 9.97 32.85
C ARG A 157 18.83 8.99 32.33
N PRO A 158 19.82 8.60 33.13
CA PRO A 158 20.86 7.65 32.70
C PRO A 158 20.28 6.37 32.08
N ASP A 159 19.28 5.78 32.72
CA ASP A 159 18.66 4.52 32.30
C ASP A 159 17.82 4.67 31.01
N ASP A 160 17.37 5.86 30.68
CA ASP A 160 16.56 6.14 29.50
C ASP A 160 17.42 6.35 28.23
N VAL A 161 18.71 6.68 28.37
CA VAL A 161 19.60 6.94 27.24
C VAL A 161 19.67 5.76 26.27
N PRO A 162 19.99 4.53 26.71
CA PRO A 162 20.06 3.38 25.81
C PRO A 162 18.72 3.08 25.15
N THR A 163 17.62 3.19 25.92
CA THR A 163 16.26 2.90 25.44
C THR A 163 15.84 3.86 24.32
N LYS A 164 16.03 5.16 24.52
CA LYS A 164 15.69 6.18 23.50
C LYS A 164 16.55 6.03 22.25
N MET A 165 17.83 5.80 22.43
CA MET A 165 18.74 5.55 21.30
C MET A 165 18.35 4.32 20.50
N ALA A 166 18.02 3.21 21.18
CA ALA A 166 17.61 1.97 20.53
C ALA A 166 16.28 2.13 19.79
N GLN A 167 15.28 2.73 20.41
CA GLN A 167 13.96 2.95 19.78
C GLN A 167 14.05 3.74 18.47
N TRP A 168 14.84 4.80 18.47
CA TRP A 168 15.05 5.62 17.27
C TRP A 168 15.82 4.85 16.20
N ARG A 169 16.97 4.29 16.58
CA ARG A 169 17.84 3.50 15.68
C ARG A 169 17.08 2.34 15.05
N ASP A 170 16.32 1.59 15.84
CA ASP A 170 15.58 0.44 15.35
C ASP A 170 14.45 0.87 14.39
N SER A 171 13.81 2.01 14.67
CA SER A 171 12.80 2.58 13.76
C SER A 171 13.43 3.05 12.44
N ALA A 172 14.57 3.72 12.50
CA ALA A 172 15.31 4.13 11.31
C ALA A 172 15.79 2.92 10.49
N ASN A 173 16.31 1.88 11.14
CA ASN A 173 16.78 0.67 10.47
C ASN A 173 15.63 -0.11 9.81
N VAL A 174 14.48 -0.27 10.50
CA VAL A 174 13.31 -0.94 9.90
C VAL A 174 12.76 -0.11 8.75
N PHE A 175 12.74 1.21 8.88
CA PHE A 175 12.28 2.10 7.81
C PHE A 175 13.22 2.03 6.59
N LYS A 176 14.53 2.06 6.81
CA LYS A 176 15.52 1.87 5.74
C LYS A 176 15.26 0.57 4.98
N ARG A 177 15.16 -0.54 5.71
CA ARG A 177 14.87 -1.84 5.11
C ARG A 177 13.54 -1.84 4.35
N SER A 178 12.51 -1.19 4.89
CA SER A 178 11.22 -1.07 4.20
C SER A 178 11.38 -0.31 2.88
N LEU A 179 12.15 0.78 2.85
CA LEU A 179 12.39 1.58 1.66
C LEU A 179 13.25 0.86 0.61
N GLU A 180 14.19 0.02 1.03
CA GLU A 180 15.12 -0.71 0.15
C GLU A 180 14.54 -2.04 -0.35
N GLU A 181 13.83 -2.79 0.49
CA GLU A 181 13.37 -4.14 0.19
C GLU A 181 11.97 -4.17 -0.43
N LEU A 182 11.09 -3.19 -0.11
CA LEU A 182 9.74 -3.17 -0.67
C LEU A 182 9.73 -2.48 -2.04
N THR A 183 9.16 -3.14 -3.04
CA THR A 183 9.09 -2.59 -4.40
C THR A 183 7.87 -1.68 -4.59
N MET A 184 7.98 -0.70 -5.50
CA MET A 184 6.83 0.14 -5.87
C MET A 184 5.71 -0.67 -6.50
N ASP A 185 6.04 -1.70 -7.29
CA ASP A 185 5.07 -2.64 -7.87
C ASP A 185 4.23 -3.33 -6.80
N ALA A 186 4.88 -3.81 -5.71
CA ALA A 186 4.16 -4.42 -4.59
C ALA A 186 3.24 -3.42 -3.89
N VAL A 187 3.71 -2.18 -3.67
CA VAL A 187 2.91 -1.12 -3.07
C VAL A 187 1.70 -0.76 -3.94
N ASP A 188 1.89 -0.66 -5.24
CA ASP A 188 0.82 -0.35 -6.18
C ASP A 188 -0.19 -1.49 -6.29
N THR A 189 0.30 -2.74 -6.33
CA THR A 189 -0.54 -3.94 -6.28
C THR A 189 -1.41 -3.98 -5.02
N VAL A 190 -0.83 -3.74 -3.85
CA VAL A 190 -1.59 -3.73 -2.59
C VAL A 190 -2.66 -2.63 -2.59
N LEU A 191 -2.35 -1.43 -3.08
CA LEU A 191 -3.33 -0.35 -3.19
C LEU A 191 -4.44 -0.68 -4.18
N GLU A 192 -4.12 -1.35 -5.29
CA GLU A 192 -5.11 -1.83 -6.25
C GLU A 192 -6.04 -2.87 -5.60
N LEU A 193 -5.50 -3.85 -4.88
CA LEU A 193 -6.28 -4.86 -4.16
C LEU A 193 -7.19 -4.26 -3.09
N ILE A 194 -6.71 -3.23 -2.38
CA ILE A 194 -7.53 -2.46 -1.42
C ILE A 194 -8.67 -1.75 -2.14
N ALA A 195 -8.39 -1.09 -3.26
CA ALA A 195 -9.40 -0.35 -4.03
C ALA A 195 -10.48 -1.29 -4.60
N GLN A 196 -10.11 -2.50 -4.98
CA GLN A 196 -11.02 -3.54 -5.46
C GLN A 196 -11.77 -4.25 -4.33
N ASN A 197 -11.52 -3.91 -3.07
CA ASN A 197 -12.05 -4.60 -1.89
C ASN A 197 -11.73 -6.11 -1.88
N SER A 198 -10.54 -6.48 -2.37
CA SER A 198 -10.10 -7.87 -2.50
C SER A 198 -9.29 -8.37 -1.30
N LEU A 199 -9.03 -7.52 -0.30
CA LEU A 199 -8.31 -7.87 0.93
C LEU A 199 -9.23 -7.83 2.14
N TYR A 200 -9.13 -8.81 3.01
CA TYR A 200 -9.83 -8.80 4.29
C TYR A 200 -9.48 -7.52 5.09
N ARG A 201 -10.50 -6.68 5.36
CA ARG A 201 -10.34 -5.39 6.06
C ARG A 201 -9.27 -4.47 5.45
N GLY A 202 -9.01 -4.60 4.15
CA GLY A 202 -7.92 -3.88 3.46
C GLY A 202 -7.98 -2.36 3.62
N LYS A 203 -9.17 -1.76 3.69
CA LYS A 203 -9.36 -0.31 3.86
C LYS A 203 -8.70 0.26 5.13
N GLU A 204 -8.54 -0.55 6.17
CA GLU A 204 -7.86 -0.11 7.40
C GLU A 204 -6.37 0.19 7.20
N PHE A 205 -5.76 -0.43 6.21
CA PHE A 205 -4.35 -0.26 5.88
C PHE A 205 -4.11 0.78 4.78
N GLU A 206 -5.16 1.30 4.13
CA GLU A 206 -5.03 2.17 2.97
C GLU A 206 -4.19 3.41 3.26
N SER A 207 -4.47 4.13 4.34
CA SER A 207 -3.74 5.34 4.71
C SER A 207 -2.26 5.06 5.01
N LEU A 208 -1.98 3.91 5.65
CA LEU A 208 -0.63 3.47 5.96
C LEU A 208 0.18 3.19 4.68
N VAL A 209 -0.40 2.42 3.76
CA VAL A 209 0.25 2.06 2.48
C VAL A 209 0.43 3.29 1.58
N ARG A 210 -0.58 4.18 1.50
CA ARG A 210 -0.47 5.45 0.76
C ARG A 210 0.62 6.36 1.34
N GLY A 211 0.70 6.47 2.66
CA GLY A 211 1.76 7.23 3.32
C GLY A 211 3.13 6.67 3.00
N PHE A 212 3.30 5.36 3.09
CA PHE A 212 4.56 4.69 2.74
C PHE A 212 4.90 4.85 1.24
N LYS A 213 3.92 4.80 0.34
CA LYS A 213 4.13 5.06 -1.10
C LYS A 213 4.77 6.43 -1.35
N ILE A 214 4.34 7.44 -0.60
CA ILE A 214 4.94 8.79 -0.69
C ILE A 214 6.40 8.75 -0.25
N ASP A 215 6.66 8.16 0.93
CA ASP A 215 8.02 8.04 1.47
C ASP A 215 8.94 7.30 0.50
N LYS A 216 8.49 6.17 -0.04
CA LYS A 216 9.24 5.37 -1.03
C LYS A 216 9.56 6.16 -2.29
N ARG A 217 8.59 6.88 -2.84
CA ARG A 217 8.79 7.74 -4.02
C ARG A 217 9.81 8.85 -3.79
N VAL A 218 9.78 9.44 -2.60
CA VAL A 218 10.77 10.45 -2.22
C VAL A 218 12.15 9.81 -2.14
N TYR A 219 12.28 8.71 -1.39
CA TYR A 219 13.53 8.00 -1.19
C TYR A 219 14.18 7.53 -2.49
N ASP A 220 13.39 6.96 -3.40
CA ASP A 220 13.88 6.44 -4.69
C ASP A 220 14.40 7.54 -5.63
N ARG A 221 13.94 8.80 -5.43
CA ARG A 221 14.39 9.97 -6.21
C ARG A 221 15.54 10.73 -5.56
N LEU A 222 15.85 10.42 -4.30
CA LEU A 222 16.93 11.09 -3.61
C LEU A 222 18.28 10.63 -4.13
N PRO A 223 19.26 11.58 -4.28
CA PRO A 223 20.66 11.23 -4.43
C PRO A 223 21.14 10.40 -3.23
N ASP A 224 22.10 9.50 -3.45
CA ASP A 224 22.55 8.55 -2.43
C ASP A 224 23.07 9.24 -1.16
N GLU A 225 23.74 10.37 -1.31
CA GLU A 225 24.24 11.17 -0.19
C GLU A 225 23.13 11.71 0.74
N LYS A 226 21.89 11.88 0.23
CA LYS A 226 20.75 12.37 1.01
C LYS A 226 19.89 11.26 1.60
N LYS A 227 20.04 10.02 1.14
CA LYS A 227 19.24 8.89 1.61
C LYS A 227 19.42 8.61 3.10
N SER A 228 20.64 8.70 3.60
CA SER A 228 20.93 8.53 5.02
C SER A 228 20.21 9.57 5.88
N ALA A 229 20.26 10.83 5.47
CA ALA A 229 19.55 11.92 6.14
C ALA A 229 18.05 11.65 6.21
N TYR A 230 17.45 11.27 5.08
CA TYR A 230 16.02 10.97 4.99
C TYR A 230 15.59 9.89 5.99
N VAL A 231 16.37 8.81 6.06
CA VAL A 231 16.09 7.68 6.97
C VAL A 231 16.22 8.08 8.43
N TRP A 232 17.32 8.78 8.80
CA TRP A 232 17.57 9.13 10.19
C TRP A 232 16.67 10.23 10.74
N MET A 233 16.18 11.13 9.87
CA MET A 233 15.23 12.18 10.26
C MET A 233 13.79 11.69 10.41
N ALA A 234 13.41 10.62 9.72
CA ALA A 234 12.05 10.13 9.67
C ALA A 234 11.41 9.82 11.05
N PRO A 235 12.12 9.22 12.05
CA PRO A 235 11.53 8.94 13.36
C PRO A 235 11.07 10.19 14.13
N GLY A 236 11.62 11.37 13.81
CA GLY A 236 11.19 12.63 14.42
C GLY A 236 9.83 13.16 13.97
N GLY A 237 9.33 12.74 12.80
CA GLY A 237 8.11 13.31 12.21
C GLY A 237 7.09 12.30 11.69
N ALA A 238 7.46 11.04 11.50
CA ALA A 238 6.57 10.04 10.95
C ALA A 238 5.91 9.17 12.02
N SER A 239 4.72 8.64 11.72
CA SER A 239 4.07 7.68 12.63
C SER A 239 4.86 6.38 12.71
N MET A 240 4.90 5.77 13.92
CA MET A 240 5.64 4.52 14.16
C MET A 240 5.19 3.37 13.26
N ASN A 241 3.89 3.28 12.97
CA ASN A 241 3.36 2.24 12.09
C ASN A 241 3.90 2.39 10.66
N ARG A 242 4.05 3.63 10.19
CA ARG A 242 4.60 3.90 8.85
C ARG A 242 6.08 3.59 8.75
N LEU A 243 6.86 3.95 9.77
CA LEU A 243 8.28 3.61 9.84
C LEU A 243 8.50 2.10 9.90
N ARG A 244 7.61 1.39 10.55
CA ARG A 244 7.69 -0.06 10.77
C ARG A 244 6.71 -0.85 9.92
N ILE A 245 6.31 -0.32 8.76
CA ILE A 245 5.31 -0.96 7.89
C ILE A 245 5.66 -2.41 7.57
N ARG A 246 6.93 -2.71 7.33
CA ARG A 246 7.43 -4.07 7.08
C ARG A 246 7.03 -5.07 8.18
N ASN A 247 6.95 -4.63 9.42
CA ASN A 247 6.64 -5.46 10.60
C ASN A 247 5.13 -5.51 10.90
N THR A 248 4.30 -4.96 10.05
CA THR A 248 2.83 -5.02 10.17
C THR A 248 2.27 -6.19 9.35
N ALA A 249 1.02 -6.55 9.60
CA ALA A 249 0.35 -7.58 8.80
C ALA A 249 0.35 -7.25 7.30
N ILE A 250 0.03 -6.00 6.93
CA ILE A 250 0.10 -5.56 5.52
C ILE A 250 1.54 -5.55 5.00
N GLY A 251 2.51 -5.36 5.89
CA GLY A 251 3.93 -5.46 5.56
C GLY A 251 4.34 -6.85 5.11
N THR A 252 3.77 -7.90 5.67
CA THR A 252 4.01 -9.28 5.20
C THR A 252 3.54 -9.46 3.75
N LEU A 253 2.38 -8.90 3.39
CA LEU A 253 1.91 -8.92 2.01
C LEU A 253 2.86 -8.16 1.08
N LEU A 254 3.29 -6.95 1.49
CA LEU A 254 4.25 -6.15 0.73
C LEU A 254 5.59 -6.87 0.52
N VAL A 255 6.11 -7.53 1.55
CA VAL A 255 7.36 -8.31 1.47
C VAL A 255 7.20 -9.46 0.48
N ASN A 256 6.16 -10.28 0.67
CA ASN A 256 5.93 -11.45 -0.18
C ASN A 256 5.80 -11.07 -1.67
N LEU A 257 5.08 -9.99 -1.96
CA LEU A 257 4.96 -9.49 -3.33
C LEU A 257 6.29 -8.92 -3.85
N SER A 258 7.07 -8.25 -3.01
CA SER A 258 8.37 -7.69 -3.39
C SER A 258 9.40 -8.78 -3.67
N GLU A 259 9.29 -9.92 -3.00
CA GLU A 259 10.11 -11.12 -3.22
C GLU A 259 9.63 -11.98 -4.40
N GLY A 260 8.58 -11.55 -5.11
CA GLY A 260 8.07 -12.23 -6.31
C GLY A 260 7.11 -13.39 -6.03
N MET A 261 6.56 -13.47 -4.82
CA MET A 261 5.52 -14.45 -4.52
C MET A 261 4.28 -14.18 -5.37
N ASP A 262 3.62 -15.24 -5.82
CA ASP A 262 2.33 -15.15 -6.50
C ASP A 262 1.31 -14.36 -5.69
N VAL A 263 0.53 -13.50 -6.37
CA VAL A 263 -0.38 -12.56 -5.70
C VAL A 263 -1.42 -13.28 -4.85
N ASP A 264 -1.99 -14.39 -5.32
CA ASP A 264 -2.98 -15.16 -4.56
C ASP A 264 -2.36 -15.82 -3.33
N ALA A 265 -1.15 -16.37 -3.48
CA ALA A 265 -0.39 -16.95 -2.38
C ALA A 265 0.00 -15.90 -1.32
N ALA A 266 0.46 -14.73 -1.76
CA ALA A 266 0.82 -13.62 -0.88
C ALA A 266 -0.38 -13.09 -0.09
N VAL A 267 -1.54 -12.93 -0.76
CA VAL A 267 -2.78 -12.52 -0.09
C VAL A 267 -3.29 -13.60 0.86
N SER A 268 -3.19 -14.87 0.49
CA SER A 268 -3.56 -15.98 1.38
C SER A 268 -2.72 -16.00 2.66
N ALA A 269 -1.42 -15.72 2.55
CA ALA A 269 -0.52 -15.57 3.70
C ALA A 269 -0.90 -14.38 4.58
N PHE A 270 -1.27 -13.25 3.99
CA PHE A 270 -1.77 -12.08 4.71
C PHE A 270 -3.08 -12.40 5.44
N GLU A 271 -4.04 -13.01 4.76
CA GLU A 271 -5.34 -13.38 5.33
C GLU A 271 -5.21 -14.37 6.48
N ALA A 272 -4.25 -15.29 6.42
CA ALA A 272 -3.95 -16.19 7.53
C ALA A 272 -3.55 -15.47 8.82
N ILE A 273 -3.01 -14.23 8.71
CA ILE A 273 -2.62 -13.41 9.87
C ILE A 273 -3.81 -12.61 10.41
N VAL A 274 -4.64 -12.05 9.53
CA VAL A 274 -5.64 -11.02 9.90
C VAL A 274 -7.07 -11.54 9.93
N ALA A 275 -7.37 -12.61 9.20
CA ALA A 275 -8.73 -13.11 9.05
C ALA A 275 -9.04 -14.23 10.06
N PRO A 276 -10.31 -14.41 10.44
CA PRO A 276 -10.74 -15.56 11.22
C PRO A 276 -10.43 -16.89 10.52
N ALA A 277 -10.23 -17.95 11.28
CA ALA A 277 -9.86 -19.26 10.73
C ALA A 277 -10.88 -19.86 9.74
N ASN A 278 -12.15 -19.44 9.83
CA ASN A 278 -13.22 -19.84 8.93
C ASN A 278 -13.46 -18.87 7.75
N TYR A 279 -12.62 -17.84 7.61
CA TYR A 279 -12.75 -16.88 6.52
C TYR A 279 -12.49 -17.55 5.17
N LYS A 280 -13.35 -17.26 4.22
CA LYS A 280 -13.18 -17.62 2.81
C LYS A 280 -13.31 -16.35 1.98
N ARG A 281 -12.31 -16.08 1.18
CA ARG A 281 -12.29 -14.90 0.30
C ARG A 281 -13.45 -14.99 -0.69
N PRO A 282 -14.30 -13.96 -0.77
CA PRO A 282 -15.48 -13.99 -1.63
C PRO A 282 -15.15 -13.72 -3.11
N LYS A 283 -14.00 -13.12 -3.42
CA LYS A 283 -13.62 -12.70 -4.77
C LYS A 283 -12.27 -13.28 -5.17
N ALA A 284 -12.13 -13.62 -6.46
CA ALA A 284 -10.83 -13.90 -7.05
C ALA A 284 -10.00 -12.61 -7.12
N ILE A 285 -8.68 -12.76 -7.11
CA ILE A 285 -7.75 -11.65 -7.19
C ILE A 285 -7.37 -11.42 -8.64
N PHE A 286 -7.56 -10.18 -9.10
CA PHE A 286 -7.10 -9.74 -10.42
C PHE A 286 -6.41 -8.40 -10.29
N THR A 287 -5.18 -8.31 -10.73
CA THR A 287 -4.46 -7.04 -10.86
C THR A 287 -4.40 -6.61 -12.32
N LYS A 288 -4.22 -5.31 -12.56
CA LYS A 288 -4.02 -4.79 -13.93
C LYS A 288 -2.84 -5.48 -14.61
N LYS A 289 -1.76 -5.69 -13.86
CA LYS A 289 -0.57 -6.39 -14.37
C LYS A 289 -0.89 -7.82 -14.80
N MET A 290 -1.66 -8.57 -14.00
CA MET A 290 -2.12 -9.91 -14.38
C MET A 290 -2.94 -9.90 -15.67
N LEU A 291 -3.80 -8.89 -15.85
CA LEU A 291 -4.59 -8.73 -17.07
C LEU A 291 -3.72 -8.35 -18.28
N GLU A 292 -2.76 -7.47 -18.10
CA GLU A 292 -1.80 -7.07 -19.14
C GLU A 292 -0.92 -8.25 -19.56
N ASP A 293 -0.38 -9.01 -18.61
CA ASP A 293 0.41 -10.21 -18.87
C ASP A 293 -0.42 -11.29 -19.59
N ALA A 294 -1.69 -11.47 -19.18
CA ALA A 294 -2.61 -12.39 -19.86
C ALA A 294 -2.92 -11.92 -21.28
N GLN A 295 -3.18 -10.63 -21.49
CA GLN A 295 -3.39 -10.07 -22.83
C GLN A 295 -2.16 -10.24 -23.72
N LYS A 296 -0.98 -9.98 -23.18
CA LYS A 296 0.28 -10.17 -23.89
C LYS A 296 0.46 -11.64 -24.31
N THR A 297 0.26 -12.58 -23.38
CA THR A 297 0.34 -14.01 -23.68
C THR A 297 -0.67 -14.44 -24.74
N VAL A 298 -1.92 -13.96 -24.65
CA VAL A 298 -2.95 -14.25 -25.66
C VAL A 298 -2.58 -13.65 -27.02
N ALA A 299 -1.99 -12.44 -27.02
CA ALA A 299 -1.51 -11.81 -28.26
C ALA A 299 -0.35 -12.57 -28.89
N GLU A 300 0.63 -13.00 -28.08
CA GLU A 300 1.77 -13.83 -28.53
C GLU A 300 1.33 -15.18 -29.12
N LEU A 301 0.25 -15.74 -28.56
CA LEU A 301 -0.36 -16.97 -29.06
C LEU A 301 -1.25 -16.73 -30.30
N GLY A 302 -1.51 -15.48 -30.68
CA GLY A 302 -2.36 -15.13 -31.83
C GLY A 302 -3.86 -15.29 -31.59
N TYR A 303 -4.32 -15.36 -30.32
CA TYR A 303 -5.70 -15.63 -29.99
C TYR A 303 -6.54 -14.38 -29.67
N MET A 304 -6.05 -13.18 -29.92
CA MET A 304 -6.78 -11.93 -29.60
C MET A 304 -8.15 -11.85 -30.24
N ASN A 305 -8.30 -12.32 -31.47
CA ASN A 305 -9.59 -12.32 -32.18
C ASN A 305 -10.60 -13.31 -31.57
N SER A 306 -10.12 -14.29 -30.80
CA SER A 306 -10.96 -15.27 -30.10
C SER A 306 -11.57 -14.71 -28.79
N LEU A 307 -11.19 -13.52 -28.35
CA LEU A 307 -11.66 -12.87 -27.11
C LEU A 307 -12.89 -11.97 -27.31
N GLY A 308 -13.45 -11.91 -28.51
CA GLY A 308 -14.46 -10.93 -28.90
C GLY A 308 -15.80 -10.99 -28.15
N ARG A 309 -16.07 -12.06 -27.39
CA ARG A 309 -17.30 -12.21 -26.60
C ARG A 309 -17.02 -12.37 -25.13
N ARG A 310 -16.44 -11.37 -24.51
CA ARG A 310 -16.15 -11.37 -23.06
C ARG A 310 -17.39 -11.33 -22.18
N PHE A 311 -18.52 -10.86 -22.72
CA PHE A 311 -19.76 -10.62 -21.99
C PHE A 311 -20.96 -11.26 -22.70
N ALA A 312 -20.79 -12.48 -23.26
CA ALA A 312 -21.90 -13.21 -23.81
C ALA A 312 -22.92 -13.48 -22.72
N THR A 313 -24.18 -13.18 -22.98
CA THR A 313 -25.32 -13.58 -22.15
C THR A 313 -25.66 -15.05 -22.42
N LEU A 314 -26.46 -15.67 -21.56
CA LEU A 314 -26.94 -17.04 -21.79
C LEU A 314 -27.67 -17.19 -23.12
N ASP A 315 -28.38 -16.16 -23.58
CA ASP A 315 -29.13 -16.14 -24.84
C ASP A 315 -28.21 -16.15 -26.08
N ASP A 316 -26.97 -15.71 -25.91
CA ASP A 316 -25.93 -15.79 -26.95
C ASP A 316 -25.37 -17.22 -27.10
N ILE A 317 -25.66 -18.12 -26.18
CA ILE A 317 -25.13 -19.48 -26.16
C ILE A 317 -26.14 -20.43 -26.78
N THR A 318 -25.75 -21.02 -27.90
CA THR A 318 -26.52 -22.12 -28.51
C THR A 318 -25.89 -23.46 -28.16
N ALA A 319 -26.63 -24.55 -28.34
CA ALA A 319 -26.13 -25.91 -28.14
C ALA A 319 -24.83 -26.19 -28.91
N ASN A 320 -24.65 -25.54 -30.07
CA ASN A 320 -23.47 -25.68 -30.89
C ASN A 320 -22.26 -24.88 -30.37
N ASN A 321 -22.48 -23.97 -29.43
CA ASN A 321 -21.45 -23.11 -28.85
C ASN A 321 -20.95 -23.59 -27.50
N ILE A 322 -21.55 -24.64 -26.94
CA ILE A 322 -21.17 -25.15 -25.62
C ILE A 322 -20.26 -26.36 -25.80
N LEU A 323 -19.07 -26.27 -25.22
CA LEU A 323 -18.14 -27.39 -25.16
C LEU A 323 -17.98 -27.81 -23.71
N PHE A 324 -18.24 -29.06 -23.41
CA PHE A 324 -17.89 -29.65 -22.14
C PHE A 324 -16.40 -30.04 -22.19
N CYS A 325 -15.57 -29.31 -21.46
CA CYS A 325 -14.14 -29.63 -21.33
C CYS A 325 -13.89 -30.46 -20.08
N ASN A 326 -13.41 -31.69 -20.28
CA ASN A 326 -12.72 -32.36 -19.18
C ASN A 326 -11.45 -31.59 -18.84
N ARG A 327 -11.30 -31.24 -17.59
CA ARG A 327 -10.18 -30.46 -17.03
C ARG A 327 -8.80 -31.06 -17.40
N ASP A 328 -8.72 -32.37 -17.50
CA ASP A 328 -7.47 -33.09 -17.77
C ASP A 328 -7.12 -33.17 -19.26
N ALA A 329 -8.08 -32.93 -20.15
CA ALA A 329 -7.89 -32.93 -21.60
C ALA A 329 -7.52 -31.56 -22.18
N ALA A 330 -7.70 -30.47 -21.44
CA ALA A 330 -7.31 -29.13 -21.87
C ALA A 330 -5.77 -29.01 -21.87
N PRO A 331 -5.14 -28.55 -22.97
CA PRO A 331 -3.70 -28.33 -22.99
C PRO A 331 -3.34 -27.25 -21.94
N ARG A 332 -2.48 -27.60 -21.00
CA ARG A 332 -1.92 -26.63 -20.04
C ARG A 332 -0.95 -25.72 -20.79
N VAL A 333 -1.20 -24.43 -20.75
CA VAL A 333 -0.19 -23.45 -21.19
C VAL A 333 0.88 -23.41 -20.09
N MET A 334 1.99 -24.11 -20.33
CA MET A 334 3.11 -24.15 -19.40
C MET A 334 4.04 -22.97 -19.67
N GLY A 335 4.33 -22.16 -18.67
CA GLY A 335 5.51 -21.29 -18.73
C GLY A 335 5.39 -19.85 -18.23
N ALA A 336 4.28 -19.40 -17.69
CA ALA A 336 4.26 -18.16 -16.92
C ALA A 336 3.33 -18.36 -15.73
N VAL A 337 3.54 -17.61 -14.66
CA VAL A 337 2.56 -17.49 -13.58
C VAL A 337 1.29 -16.91 -14.20
N ASN A 338 0.43 -17.82 -14.65
CA ASN A 338 -0.68 -17.48 -15.50
C ASN A 338 -1.93 -17.33 -14.62
N PRO A 339 -2.59 -16.15 -14.61
CA PRO A 339 -3.88 -15.99 -13.94
C PRO A 339 -4.89 -17.08 -14.36
N PHE A 340 -4.77 -17.59 -15.59
CA PHE A 340 -5.54 -18.74 -16.06
C PHE A 340 -5.26 -20.04 -15.29
N GLU A 341 -4.04 -20.30 -14.85
CA GLU A 341 -3.73 -21.50 -14.04
C GLU A 341 -4.27 -21.40 -12.61
N ALA A 342 -4.16 -20.22 -12.00
CA ALA A 342 -4.74 -19.96 -10.69
C ALA A 342 -6.27 -20.06 -10.75
N MET A 343 -6.87 -19.56 -11.82
CA MET A 343 -8.31 -19.64 -12.07
C MET A 343 -8.75 -21.07 -12.37
N VAL A 344 -8.01 -21.82 -13.17
CA VAL A 344 -8.28 -23.25 -13.44
C VAL A 344 -8.12 -24.10 -12.17
N LYS A 345 -7.14 -23.82 -11.31
CA LYS A 345 -7.01 -24.51 -10.01
C LYS A 345 -8.12 -24.18 -9.02
N SER A 346 -8.76 -23.01 -9.16
CA SER A 346 -9.91 -22.61 -8.33
C SER A 346 -11.24 -23.16 -8.82
N LEU A 347 -11.31 -23.68 -10.03
CA LEU A 347 -12.47 -24.31 -10.66
C LEU A 347 -12.66 -25.77 -10.20
N GLY A 348 -12.67 -25.98 -8.93
CA GLY A 348 -13.13 -27.25 -8.40
C GLY A 348 -14.65 -27.35 -8.47
N ALA A 349 -15.21 -27.71 -9.59
CA ALA A 349 -16.49 -28.44 -9.54
C ALA A 349 -16.28 -29.61 -8.60
N ASP A 350 -17.05 -29.68 -7.51
CA ASP A 350 -16.92 -30.79 -6.55
C ASP A 350 -17.27 -32.10 -7.30
N PRO A 351 -16.29 -32.97 -7.57
CA PRO A 351 -16.55 -34.21 -8.33
C PRO A 351 -17.62 -35.08 -7.67
N LYS A 352 -17.85 -34.89 -6.36
CA LYS A 352 -18.85 -35.63 -5.61
C LYS A 352 -20.28 -35.23 -5.94
N LYS A 353 -20.53 -34.00 -6.42
CA LYS A 353 -21.84 -33.56 -6.89
C LYS A 353 -22.28 -34.22 -8.21
N PHE A 354 -21.32 -34.70 -8.99
CA PHE A 354 -21.52 -35.33 -10.30
C PHE A 354 -21.11 -36.81 -10.30
N SER A 355 -21.20 -37.49 -9.18
CA SER A 355 -20.79 -38.90 -9.02
C SER A 355 -21.53 -39.90 -9.95
N ARG A 356 -22.56 -39.46 -10.67
CA ARG A 356 -23.27 -40.23 -11.69
C ARG A 356 -23.10 -39.68 -13.11
N ALA A 357 -22.29 -38.64 -13.29
CA ALA A 357 -22.01 -38.09 -14.60
C ALA A 357 -20.83 -38.85 -15.22
N GLU A 358 -21.01 -39.30 -16.44
CA GLU A 358 -19.93 -39.91 -17.21
C GLU A 358 -18.98 -38.81 -17.68
N GLU A 359 -17.69 -38.90 -17.33
CA GLU A 359 -16.68 -37.99 -17.84
C GLU A 359 -16.37 -38.38 -19.30
N ILE A 360 -16.47 -37.42 -20.19
CA ILE A 360 -16.20 -37.62 -21.61
C ILE A 360 -15.19 -36.62 -22.11
N GLY A 361 -14.22 -37.08 -22.90
CA GLY A 361 -13.28 -36.22 -23.58
C GLY A 361 -14.00 -35.31 -24.59
N ILE A 362 -13.57 -34.05 -24.69
CA ILE A 362 -14.20 -33.04 -25.54
C ILE A 362 -14.32 -33.47 -27.00
N GLU A 363 -13.32 -34.15 -27.54
CA GLU A 363 -13.35 -34.64 -28.91
C GLU A 363 -14.49 -35.66 -29.14
N LYS A 364 -14.65 -36.59 -28.20
CA LYS A 364 -15.68 -37.59 -28.23
C LYS A 364 -17.06 -36.95 -28.04
N PHE A 365 -17.15 -35.98 -27.11
CA PHE A 365 -18.39 -35.23 -26.90
C PHE A 365 -18.85 -34.52 -28.17
N VAL A 366 -17.97 -33.78 -28.83
CA VAL A 366 -18.30 -33.02 -30.04
C VAL A 366 -18.61 -33.91 -31.22
N LYS A 367 -17.89 -35.04 -31.40
CA LYS A 367 -18.04 -35.93 -32.55
C LYS A 367 -19.21 -36.90 -32.39
N GLU A 368 -19.45 -37.45 -31.23
CA GLU A 368 -20.35 -38.55 -30.99
C GLU A 368 -21.60 -38.17 -30.21
N VAL A 369 -21.51 -37.32 -29.21
CA VAL A 369 -22.61 -37.01 -28.28
C VAL A 369 -23.40 -35.79 -28.73
N LEU A 370 -22.71 -34.66 -29.01
CA LEU A 370 -23.36 -33.41 -29.37
C LEU A 370 -24.26 -33.52 -30.62
N PRO A 371 -23.85 -34.22 -31.70
CA PRO A 371 -24.71 -34.38 -32.88
C PRO A 371 -25.98 -35.20 -32.62
N THR A 372 -26.00 -36.05 -31.58
CA THR A 372 -27.12 -36.92 -31.23
C THR A 372 -27.92 -36.38 -30.03
N ALA A 373 -27.49 -35.29 -29.42
CA ALA A 373 -28.17 -34.74 -28.27
C ALA A 373 -29.49 -34.07 -28.65
N ALA A 374 -30.58 -34.47 -27.99
CA ALA A 374 -31.89 -33.86 -28.17
C ALA A 374 -32.07 -32.53 -27.41
N GLY A 375 -31.19 -32.25 -26.47
CA GLY A 375 -31.17 -31.04 -25.66
C GLY A 375 -29.87 -30.95 -24.84
N LEU A 376 -29.55 -29.76 -24.38
CA LEU A 376 -28.42 -29.49 -23.52
C LEU A 376 -28.89 -28.72 -22.29
N GLU A 377 -28.52 -29.20 -21.11
CA GLU A 377 -28.78 -28.52 -19.87
C GLU A 377 -27.42 -28.07 -19.29
N LEU A 378 -27.31 -26.77 -19.00
CA LEU A 378 -26.10 -26.16 -18.49
C LEU A 378 -26.29 -25.81 -17.03
N PHE A 379 -25.47 -26.41 -16.16
CA PHE A 379 -25.42 -26.03 -14.75
C PHE A 379 -24.32 -25.01 -14.55
N MET A 380 -24.71 -23.83 -14.10
CA MET A 380 -23.80 -22.78 -13.71
C MET A 380 -23.93 -22.54 -12.21
N GLU A 381 -22.86 -22.75 -11.45
CA GLU A 381 -22.77 -22.28 -10.08
C GLU A 381 -22.28 -20.84 -10.12
N ASN A 382 -23.18 -19.88 -10.13
CA ASN A 382 -22.87 -18.48 -10.43
C ASN A 382 -22.73 -17.57 -9.20
N ARG A 383 -22.60 -18.12 -7.99
CA ARG A 383 -22.57 -17.29 -6.77
C ARG A 383 -21.20 -17.14 -6.11
N PHE A 384 -20.17 -17.73 -6.66
CA PHE A 384 -18.83 -17.68 -6.10
C PHE A 384 -17.81 -17.38 -7.19
N SER A 385 -16.86 -16.54 -6.88
CA SER A 385 -15.73 -16.12 -7.74
C SER A 385 -14.87 -17.26 -8.30
N LYS A 386 -15.22 -18.50 -8.02
CA LYS A 386 -14.56 -19.71 -8.52
C LYS A 386 -15.21 -20.29 -9.76
N ASN A 387 -16.33 -19.76 -10.20
CA ASN A 387 -17.05 -20.30 -11.33
C ASN A 387 -16.60 -19.62 -12.62
N MET A 388 -15.90 -20.36 -13.42
CA MET A 388 -15.55 -19.96 -14.77
C MET A 388 -16.50 -20.62 -15.75
N VAL A 389 -17.06 -19.83 -16.65
CA VAL A 389 -17.76 -20.34 -17.82
C VAL A 389 -16.84 -20.19 -19.02
N SER A 390 -16.44 -21.30 -19.59
CA SER A 390 -15.77 -21.29 -20.88
C SER A 390 -16.84 -21.19 -21.95
N LEU A 391 -16.94 -20.05 -22.60
CA LEU A 391 -17.85 -19.83 -23.71
C LEU A 391 -17.15 -20.12 -25.01
N VAL A 392 -17.77 -20.89 -25.85
CA VAL A 392 -17.34 -21.13 -27.22
C VAL A 392 -18.23 -20.31 -28.13
N ALA A 393 -17.68 -19.28 -28.74
CA ALA A 393 -18.37 -18.44 -29.70
C ALA A 393 -18.14 -18.94 -31.13
N PRO A 394 -19.01 -18.58 -32.09
CA PRO A 394 -18.74 -18.78 -33.51
C PRO A 394 -17.39 -18.17 -33.85
N GLN A 395 -16.56 -18.95 -34.51
CA GLN A 395 -15.17 -18.58 -34.80
C GLN A 395 -15.11 -17.44 -35.81
N ASP A 396 -14.31 -16.44 -35.54
CA ASP A 396 -13.66 -15.67 -36.59
C ASP A 396 -12.79 -16.68 -37.40
N LYS A 397 -13.07 -16.83 -38.68
CA LYS A 397 -12.37 -17.81 -39.53
C LYS A 397 -10.87 -17.57 -39.63
N SER A 398 -10.43 -16.39 -39.28
CA SER A 398 -9.02 -15.98 -39.23
C SER A 398 -8.36 -16.25 -37.85
N ALA A 399 -9.12 -16.53 -36.81
CA ALA A 399 -8.55 -16.78 -35.50
C ALA A 399 -8.01 -18.21 -35.36
N PRO A 400 -6.77 -18.38 -34.86
CA PRO A 400 -6.24 -19.72 -34.61
C PRO A 400 -7.02 -20.42 -33.49
N SER A 401 -7.13 -21.74 -33.62
CA SER A 401 -7.79 -22.57 -32.59
C SER A 401 -6.96 -22.59 -31.32
N MET A 402 -7.60 -22.32 -30.15
CA MET A 402 -6.98 -22.43 -28.84
C MET A 402 -6.78 -23.88 -28.38
N PHE A 403 -7.40 -24.84 -29.07
CA PHE A 403 -7.29 -26.25 -28.75
C PHE A 403 -6.39 -26.96 -29.76
N LYS A 404 -5.71 -28.04 -29.34
CA LYS A 404 -4.91 -28.87 -30.23
C LYS A 404 -5.71 -29.64 -31.28
N TRP A 405 -7.01 -29.69 -31.15
CA TRP A 405 -7.94 -30.29 -32.12
C TRP A 405 -8.60 -29.21 -32.97
N SER A 406 -8.89 -29.54 -34.18
CA SER A 406 -9.66 -28.68 -35.07
C SER A 406 -11.11 -28.61 -34.57
N ASN A 407 -11.56 -27.49 -34.11
CA ASN A 407 -12.98 -27.22 -33.82
C ASN A 407 -13.44 -26.02 -34.64
N GLY A 408 -14.69 -25.95 -34.96
CA GLY A 408 -15.29 -24.86 -35.74
C GLY A 408 -15.62 -23.61 -34.91
N PHE A 409 -15.04 -23.45 -33.71
CA PHE A 409 -15.40 -22.42 -32.77
C PHE A 409 -14.15 -21.71 -32.22
N SER A 410 -14.24 -20.40 -32.05
CA SER A 410 -13.30 -19.63 -31.25
C SER A 410 -13.61 -19.79 -29.77
N TRP A 411 -12.59 -19.87 -28.96
CA TRP A 411 -12.73 -19.93 -27.52
C TRP A 411 -12.68 -18.52 -26.94
N ALA A 412 -13.75 -18.10 -26.31
CA ALA A 412 -13.79 -16.85 -25.56
C ALA A 412 -13.78 -17.16 -24.07
N TYR A 413 -12.81 -16.61 -23.37
CA TYR A 413 -12.69 -16.74 -21.94
C TYR A 413 -13.37 -15.57 -21.24
N THR A 414 -14.30 -15.85 -20.32
CA THR A 414 -14.85 -14.86 -19.41
C THR A 414 -14.38 -15.17 -18.00
N GLY A 415 -13.36 -14.47 -17.52
CA GLY A 415 -13.09 -14.46 -16.09
C GLY A 415 -14.13 -13.59 -15.39
N ASN A 416 -14.71 -14.04 -14.31
CA ASN A 416 -15.80 -13.38 -13.58
C ASN A 416 -16.91 -12.93 -14.51
N MET A 417 -17.83 -13.82 -14.78
CA MET A 417 -19.18 -13.33 -15.11
C MET A 417 -19.60 -12.46 -13.93
N ALA A 418 -19.96 -11.22 -14.21
CA ALA A 418 -20.63 -10.42 -13.22
C ALA A 418 -21.78 -11.28 -12.70
N ASP A 419 -21.87 -11.45 -11.38
CA ASP A 419 -22.92 -12.22 -10.76
C ASP A 419 -24.29 -11.61 -11.11
N SER A 420 -24.29 -10.43 -11.73
CA SER A 420 -25.44 -9.65 -12.09
C SER A 420 -25.09 -8.60 -13.14
N ASP A 421 -25.78 -8.60 -14.26
CA ASP A 421 -25.76 -7.52 -15.25
C ASP A 421 -26.43 -6.25 -14.69
N ILE A 422 -27.44 -6.38 -13.84
CA ILE A 422 -28.07 -5.26 -13.13
C ILE A 422 -27.02 -4.52 -12.29
N ARG A 423 -26.18 -5.25 -11.56
CA ARG A 423 -25.10 -4.67 -10.78
C ARG A 423 -24.12 -3.85 -11.63
N GLU A 424 -23.76 -4.36 -12.80
CA GLU A 424 -22.85 -3.64 -13.71
C GLU A 424 -23.52 -2.39 -14.32
N ASN A 425 -24.81 -2.47 -14.66
CA ASN A 425 -25.58 -1.34 -15.16
C ASN A 425 -25.78 -0.26 -14.07
N VAL A 426 -26.01 -0.66 -12.82
CA VAL A 426 -26.04 0.26 -11.67
C VAL A 426 -24.71 1.00 -11.52
N LYS A 427 -23.57 0.29 -11.60
CA LYS A 427 -22.25 0.93 -11.59
C LYS A 427 -22.06 1.91 -12.75
N ALA A 428 -22.47 1.52 -13.95
CA ALA A 428 -22.38 2.36 -15.14
C ALA A 428 -23.25 3.62 -15.02
N ALA A 429 -24.36 3.54 -14.28
CA ALA A 429 -25.23 4.67 -13.95
C ALA A 429 -24.70 5.51 -12.76
N GLY A 430 -23.57 5.13 -12.15
CA GLY A 430 -22.95 5.84 -11.03
C GLY A 430 -23.40 5.40 -9.63
N GLY A 431 -24.21 4.33 -9.54
CA GLY A 431 -24.71 3.80 -8.28
C GLY A 431 -23.67 2.98 -7.50
N LYS A 432 -23.93 2.80 -6.22
CA LYS A 432 -23.08 2.06 -5.29
C LYS A 432 -23.55 0.62 -5.19
N VAL A 433 -22.65 -0.32 -5.43
CA VAL A 433 -22.95 -1.76 -5.40
C VAL A 433 -22.18 -2.52 -4.30
N ASP A 434 -21.45 -1.80 -3.46
CA ASP A 434 -20.64 -2.38 -2.38
C ASP A 434 -21.35 -2.29 -1.00
N GLY A 435 -22.67 -2.09 -1.01
CA GLY A 435 -23.50 -2.08 0.20
C GLY A 435 -23.66 -3.48 0.80
N VAL A 436 -24.09 -3.53 2.06
CA VAL A 436 -24.43 -4.78 2.77
C VAL A 436 -25.77 -5.32 2.28
N LEU A 437 -26.71 -4.43 2.00
CA LEU A 437 -27.99 -4.72 1.39
C LEU A 437 -28.16 -3.82 0.17
N ARG A 438 -28.61 -4.38 -0.93
CA ARG A 438 -28.92 -3.68 -2.17
C ARG A 438 -30.23 -4.22 -2.74
N PHE A 439 -31.10 -3.32 -3.16
CA PHE A 439 -32.26 -3.62 -3.99
C PHE A 439 -32.14 -2.83 -5.29
N SER A 440 -32.08 -3.52 -6.41
CA SER A 440 -31.97 -2.89 -7.74
C SER A 440 -33.01 -3.47 -8.68
N ILE A 441 -33.50 -2.63 -9.57
CA ILE A 441 -34.40 -3.03 -10.67
C ILE A 441 -33.79 -2.64 -12.01
N GLN A 442 -34.15 -3.36 -13.03
CA GLN A 442 -33.74 -3.11 -14.40
C GLN A 442 -34.89 -3.38 -15.35
N TRP A 443 -35.09 -2.48 -16.30
CA TRP A 443 -36.06 -2.61 -17.39
C TRP A 443 -35.50 -2.05 -18.68
N ASN A 444 -36.26 -2.05 -19.76
CA ASN A 444 -35.80 -1.60 -21.09
C ASN A 444 -34.52 -2.34 -21.54
N ASP A 445 -34.45 -3.64 -21.30
CA ASP A 445 -33.26 -4.44 -21.53
C ASP A 445 -33.46 -5.55 -22.59
N VAL A 446 -34.62 -5.56 -23.27
CA VAL A 446 -34.88 -6.47 -24.36
C VAL A 446 -34.36 -5.93 -25.69
N PRO A 447 -33.45 -6.62 -26.39
CA PRO A 447 -32.85 -6.13 -27.63
C PRO A 447 -33.93 -5.92 -28.73
N GLY A 448 -33.94 -4.67 -29.24
CA GLY A 448 -34.89 -4.30 -30.34
C GLY A 448 -36.23 -3.81 -29.86
N GLU A 449 -36.53 -3.86 -28.60
CA GLU A 449 -37.70 -3.26 -27.96
C GLU A 449 -37.31 -2.01 -27.18
N TRP A 450 -38.24 -1.08 -27.05
CA TRP A 450 -38.01 0.13 -26.26
C TRP A 450 -39.13 0.29 -25.25
N ASP A 451 -38.77 0.28 -23.98
CA ASP A 451 -39.66 0.50 -22.88
C ASP A 451 -39.42 1.86 -22.25
N GLU A 452 -40.35 2.79 -22.45
CA GLU A 452 -40.27 4.15 -21.91
C GLU A 452 -40.93 4.25 -20.52
N ASN A 453 -41.41 3.18 -19.94
CA ASN A 453 -42.02 3.20 -18.62
C ASN A 453 -41.06 3.78 -17.57
N ASP A 454 -41.64 4.36 -16.55
CA ASP A 454 -40.97 4.90 -15.37
C ASP A 454 -41.22 3.94 -14.21
N GLU A 455 -40.29 3.01 -14.03
CA GLU A 455 -40.37 1.96 -13.01
C GLU A 455 -39.55 2.37 -11.78
N ASP A 456 -40.21 2.58 -10.64
CA ASP A 456 -39.60 3.05 -9.41
C ASP A 456 -39.34 1.91 -8.45
N ALA A 457 -38.13 1.90 -7.88
CA ALA A 457 -37.74 1.03 -6.77
C ALA A 457 -38.17 1.63 -5.43
N HIS A 458 -38.83 0.86 -4.61
CA HIS A 458 -39.32 1.24 -3.30
C HIS A 458 -38.86 0.27 -2.23
N CYS A 459 -38.55 0.79 -1.04
CA CYS A 459 -38.31 -0.01 0.15
C CYS A 459 -38.97 0.60 1.38
N ILE A 460 -39.74 -0.21 2.13
CA ILE A 460 -40.21 0.13 3.46
C ILE A 460 -39.31 -0.58 4.48
N GLU A 461 -38.62 0.21 5.29
CA GLU A 461 -37.73 -0.28 6.32
C GLU A 461 -38.52 -0.72 7.59
N PRO A 462 -37.92 -1.49 8.53
CA PRO A 462 -38.59 -1.96 9.75
C PRO A 462 -39.18 -0.84 10.61
N ASP A 463 -38.65 0.36 10.59
CA ASP A 463 -39.15 1.54 11.31
C ASP A 463 -40.24 2.32 10.55
N LYS A 464 -40.72 1.76 9.45
CA LYS A 464 -41.73 2.34 8.57
C LYS A 464 -41.23 3.52 7.74
N ASN A 465 -39.93 3.80 7.73
CA ASN A 465 -39.36 4.74 6.77
C ASN A 465 -39.50 4.18 5.36
N HIS A 466 -39.89 5.02 4.43
CA HIS A 466 -40.09 4.64 3.04
C HIS A 466 -39.03 5.32 2.17
N ILE A 467 -38.15 4.52 1.54
CA ILE A 467 -37.14 5.00 0.60
C ILE A 467 -37.71 4.82 -0.82
N TYR A 468 -37.74 5.91 -1.56
CA TYR A 468 -38.22 6.00 -2.94
C TYR A 468 -37.83 7.36 -3.53
N PHE A 469 -38.17 7.69 -4.76
CA PHE A 469 -37.78 8.96 -5.41
C PHE A 469 -38.14 10.23 -4.62
N GLY A 470 -39.24 10.24 -3.85
CA GLY A 470 -39.65 11.38 -3.00
C GLY A 470 -38.94 11.45 -1.64
N ASN A 471 -38.30 10.39 -1.20
CA ASN A 471 -37.52 10.30 0.04
C ASN A 471 -36.32 9.39 -0.18
N LYS A 472 -35.29 9.92 -0.85
CA LYS A 472 -34.16 9.12 -1.36
C LYS A 472 -33.16 8.66 -0.30
N TRP A 473 -33.21 9.19 0.92
CA TRP A 473 -32.18 8.90 1.93
C TRP A 473 -32.75 8.86 3.34
N HIS A 474 -32.35 7.85 4.09
CA HIS A 474 -32.68 7.71 5.50
C HIS A 474 -31.45 8.00 6.39
N PRO A 475 -31.39 9.10 7.15
CA PRO A 475 -30.20 9.53 7.89
C PRO A 475 -29.78 8.59 9.03
N ARG A 476 -30.65 7.68 9.48
CA ARG A 476 -30.32 6.75 10.56
C ARG A 476 -29.70 5.45 10.08
N THR A 477 -30.19 4.94 8.96
CA THR A 477 -29.75 3.67 8.38
C THR A 477 -28.77 3.85 7.22
N ASP A 478 -28.62 5.10 6.72
CA ASP A 478 -27.91 5.46 5.49
C ASP A 478 -28.46 4.71 4.25
N GLY A 479 -29.66 4.16 4.32
CA GLY A 479 -30.37 3.63 3.16
C GLY A 479 -30.59 4.74 2.13
N CYS A 480 -30.21 4.51 0.88
CA CYS A 480 -30.24 5.54 -0.15
C CYS A 480 -30.63 4.99 -1.52
N LEU A 481 -31.60 5.64 -2.16
CA LEU A 481 -31.84 5.51 -3.59
C LEU A 481 -30.82 6.39 -4.32
N ASP A 482 -29.75 5.78 -4.84
CA ASP A 482 -28.63 6.48 -5.43
C ASP A 482 -28.62 6.48 -6.96
N VAL A 483 -29.44 5.66 -7.58
CA VAL A 483 -29.75 5.69 -9.02
C VAL A 483 -31.26 5.72 -9.19
N ASP A 484 -31.73 6.65 -10.01
CA ASP A 484 -33.14 6.90 -10.31
C ASP A 484 -33.24 7.41 -11.77
N ILE A 485 -33.67 6.53 -12.67
CA ILE A 485 -33.77 6.81 -14.11
C ILE A 485 -35.24 6.91 -14.50
N THR A 486 -35.73 8.12 -14.61
CA THR A 486 -37.11 8.43 -14.95
C THR A 486 -37.45 8.36 -16.45
N HIS A 487 -36.41 8.40 -17.32
CA HIS A 487 -36.57 8.37 -18.77
C HIS A 487 -35.51 7.43 -19.38
N PRO A 488 -35.89 6.19 -19.67
CA PRO A 488 -34.99 5.22 -20.31
C PRO A 488 -34.50 5.71 -21.68
N SER A 489 -33.24 5.46 -21.97
CA SER A 489 -32.68 5.72 -23.29
C SER A 489 -32.88 4.49 -24.21
N ARG A 490 -32.96 4.69 -25.53
CA ARG A 490 -33.16 3.59 -26.48
C ARG A 490 -32.08 2.52 -26.50
N ASP A 491 -30.89 2.91 -26.12
CA ASP A 491 -29.68 2.09 -26.33
C ASP A 491 -29.13 1.49 -25.04
N LYS A 492 -29.81 1.71 -23.91
CA LYS A 492 -29.33 1.24 -22.60
C LYS A 492 -30.47 0.78 -21.73
N ALA A 493 -30.21 -0.30 -21.01
CA ALA A 493 -31.09 -0.70 -19.92
C ALA A 493 -31.21 0.44 -18.90
N ALA A 494 -32.41 0.64 -18.39
CA ALA A 494 -32.68 1.55 -17.29
C ALA A 494 -32.55 0.80 -15.99
N VAL A 495 -32.04 1.44 -14.96
CA VAL A 495 -31.84 0.86 -13.62
C VAL A 495 -32.20 1.84 -12.53
N GLU A 496 -32.71 1.31 -11.44
CA GLU A 496 -32.76 2.01 -10.15
C GLU A 496 -32.09 1.20 -9.07
N ASN A 497 -31.57 1.90 -8.05
CA ASN A 497 -30.79 1.24 -7.02
C ASN A 497 -30.98 1.87 -5.64
N ILE A 498 -31.38 1.03 -4.67
CA ILE A 498 -31.41 1.37 -3.25
C ILE A 498 -30.33 0.55 -2.55
N THR A 499 -29.46 1.20 -1.77
CA THR A 499 -28.34 0.54 -1.10
C THR A 499 -28.17 0.98 0.35
N TRP A 500 -27.70 0.06 1.20
CA TRP A 500 -27.33 0.28 2.60
C TRP A 500 -25.86 -0.07 2.79
N PRO A 501 -25.00 0.90 3.18
CA PRO A 501 -23.56 0.68 3.24
C PRO A 501 -23.06 -0.03 4.50
N ASP A 502 -23.82 0.01 5.62
CA ASP A 502 -23.35 -0.45 6.93
C ASP A 502 -24.45 -1.22 7.68
N ILE A 503 -24.21 -2.51 7.91
CA ILE A 503 -25.12 -3.38 8.66
C ILE A 503 -25.38 -2.89 10.10
N LYS A 504 -24.40 -2.20 10.72
CA LYS A 504 -24.54 -1.72 12.09
C LYS A 504 -25.54 -0.57 12.23
N LYS A 505 -25.85 0.11 11.13
CA LYS A 505 -26.84 1.16 11.07
C LYS A 505 -28.22 0.65 10.67
N MET A 506 -28.27 -0.53 10.07
CA MET A 506 -29.52 -1.16 9.70
C MET A 506 -30.28 -1.62 10.93
N LYS A 507 -31.59 -1.58 10.85
CA LYS A 507 -32.48 -2.11 11.90
C LYS A 507 -32.82 -3.55 11.61
N GLU A 508 -32.87 -4.36 12.65
CA GLU A 508 -33.42 -5.70 12.56
C GLU A 508 -34.94 -5.65 12.30
N GLY A 509 -35.40 -6.47 11.39
CA GLY A 509 -36.80 -6.57 11.07
C GLY A 509 -37.06 -6.80 9.58
N GLU A 510 -38.32 -6.61 9.20
CA GLU A 510 -38.78 -6.83 7.83
C GLU A 510 -38.51 -5.62 6.95
N TYR A 511 -37.83 -5.84 5.83
CA TYR A 511 -37.66 -4.92 4.72
C TYR A 511 -38.57 -5.33 3.58
N SER A 512 -39.53 -4.46 3.23
CA SER A 512 -40.46 -4.74 2.12
C SER A 512 -40.00 -3.99 0.87
N PHE A 513 -39.66 -4.75 -0.16
CA PHE A 513 -39.25 -4.22 -1.47
C PHE A 513 -40.39 -4.40 -2.47
N TYR A 514 -40.64 -3.37 -3.28
CA TYR A 514 -41.60 -3.45 -4.37
C TYR A 514 -41.24 -2.47 -5.49
N VAL A 515 -41.81 -2.72 -6.67
CA VAL A 515 -41.68 -1.88 -7.85
C VAL A 515 -42.99 -1.21 -8.12
N ASN A 516 -42.97 0.06 -8.47
CA ASN A 516 -44.14 0.84 -8.83
C ASN A 516 -43.94 1.47 -10.22
N CYS A 517 -44.80 1.15 -11.16
CA CYS A 517 -44.80 1.85 -12.43
C CYS A 517 -45.42 3.25 -12.24
N PHE A 518 -44.57 4.25 -12.03
CA PHE A 518 -45.00 5.63 -11.81
C PHE A 518 -45.67 6.22 -13.05
N ALA A 519 -45.12 5.96 -14.21
CA ALA A 519 -45.68 6.41 -15.47
C ALA A 519 -45.60 5.31 -16.54
N SER A 520 -46.74 4.75 -16.88
CA SER A 520 -46.87 3.86 -18.04
C SER A 520 -46.86 4.66 -19.34
N ARG A 521 -45.78 4.50 -20.11
CA ARG A 521 -45.58 5.18 -21.40
C ARG A 521 -45.68 4.23 -22.59
N GLY A 522 -46.31 3.05 -22.37
CA GLY A 522 -46.56 2.04 -23.42
C GLY A 522 -45.48 0.96 -23.53
N GLY A 523 -44.56 0.87 -22.56
CA GLY A 523 -43.64 -0.25 -22.46
C GLY A 523 -44.32 -1.57 -22.16
N LYS A 524 -43.71 -2.68 -22.59
CA LYS A 524 -44.27 -4.04 -22.49
C LYS A 524 -43.25 -5.08 -22.04
N THR A 525 -42.06 -4.65 -21.64
CA THR A 525 -40.95 -5.58 -21.42
C THR A 525 -40.84 -6.09 -19.99
N GLY A 526 -41.70 -5.62 -19.06
CA GLY A 526 -41.62 -5.99 -17.67
C GLY A 526 -40.35 -5.46 -17.02
N PHE A 527 -39.96 -6.02 -15.88
CA PHE A 527 -38.71 -5.65 -15.20
C PHE A 527 -38.05 -6.85 -14.53
N ARG A 528 -36.75 -6.74 -14.30
CA ARG A 528 -35.99 -7.65 -13.44
C ARG A 528 -35.60 -6.93 -12.17
N ALA A 529 -35.64 -7.65 -11.05
CA ALA A 529 -35.24 -7.10 -9.76
C ALA A 529 -34.22 -8.01 -9.06
N GLU A 530 -33.32 -7.42 -8.30
CA GLU A 530 -32.36 -8.13 -7.47
C GLU A 530 -32.31 -7.57 -6.07
N ILE A 531 -32.29 -8.48 -5.11
CA ILE A 531 -31.92 -8.19 -3.72
C ILE A 531 -30.59 -8.86 -3.44
N GLU A 532 -29.58 -8.09 -3.07
CA GLU A 532 -28.29 -8.62 -2.63
C GLU A 532 -28.13 -8.35 -1.13
N PHE A 533 -27.96 -9.39 -0.35
CA PHE A 533 -27.73 -9.31 1.09
C PHE A 533 -26.65 -10.29 1.50
N ASP A 534 -25.64 -9.77 2.22
CA ASP A 534 -24.49 -10.56 2.72
C ASP A 534 -23.85 -11.45 1.64
N GLY A 535 -23.72 -10.89 0.42
CA GLY A 535 -23.12 -11.59 -0.74
C GLY A 535 -24.05 -12.61 -1.43
N ASN A 536 -25.29 -12.76 -0.98
CA ASN A 536 -26.28 -13.59 -1.67
C ASN A 536 -27.17 -12.71 -2.53
N ILE A 537 -27.40 -13.13 -3.79
CA ILE A 537 -28.25 -12.44 -4.75
C ILE A 537 -29.53 -13.24 -4.93
N TYR A 538 -30.65 -12.58 -4.78
CA TYR A 538 -31.99 -13.10 -5.06
C TYR A 538 -32.55 -12.34 -6.26
N SER A 539 -32.86 -13.05 -7.35
CA SER A 539 -33.33 -12.46 -8.60
C SER A 539 -34.81 -12.78 -8.82
N PHE A 540 -35.52 -11.79 -9.31
CA PHE A 540 -36.95 -11.87 -9.61
C PHE A 540 -37.19 -11.30 -11.01
N ASN A 541 -38.06 -11.93 -11.78
CA ASN A 541 -38.50 -11.46 -13.08
C ASN A 541 -40.01 -11.21 -13.03
N TYR A 542 -40.42 -10.14 -13.66
CA TYR A 542 -41.80 -9.79 -13.87
C TYR A 542 -41.99 -9.48 -15.37
N ASP A 543 -42.85 -10.27 -16.04
CA ASP A 543 -43.13 -10.18 -17.49
C ASP A 543 -44.34 -9.29 -17.77
#